data_09711a33ea3e7ff17fe685a4955837e4
#
_entry.id   09711a33ea3e7ff17fe685a4955837e4
#
_cell.length_a   1.000
_cell.length_b   1.000
_cell.length_c   1.000
_cell.angle_alpha   90.00
_cell.angle_beta   90.00
_cell.angle_gamma   90.00
#
_symmetry.space_group_name_H-M   'P 1'
#
loop_
_entity.id
_entity.type
_entity.pdbx_description
1 polymer ?
#
loop_
_entity_poly.entity_id
_entity_poly.type
_entity_poly.pdbx_seq_one_letter_code
_entity_poly.pdbx_strand_id
1 'polypeptide(L)'
;MDHLLHSIGGTWEKGSVRGKFIGADEIPGFPYPGVILDDTAGTVDGYLFTSEYLSNHWNNLDRYEGSSYERVITQVTLRNGSVTDAYIYELKTR
;
A
#
# COMPACT_ATOMS: atom_id res chain seq x y z
N MET A 1 7.39 -6.51 3.98
CA MET A 1 6.83 -5.26 4.53
C MET A 1 6.24 -5.44 5.94
N ASP A 2 5.36 -6.39 6.16
CA ASP A 2 4.75 -6.62 7.47
C ASP A 2 5.77 -6.78 8.59
N HIS A 3 6.80 -7.55 8.31
CA HIS A 3 7.89 -7.81 9.26
C HIS A 3 8.55 -6.50 9.71
N LEU A 4 8.81 -5.59 8.78
CA LEU A 4 9.41 -4.30 9.07
C LEU A 4 8.46 -3.40 9.86
N LEU A 5 7.17 -3.38 9.46
CA LEU A 5 6.16 -2.59 10.16
C LEU A 5 5.93 -3.07 11.58
N HIS A 6 5.98 -4.37 11.82
CA HIS A 6 5.84 -4.92 13.18
C HIS A 6 6.91 -4.41 14.13
N SER A 7 8.12 -4.16 13.63
CA SER A 7 9.21 -3.64 14.46
C SER A 7 9.06 -2.15 14.78
N ILE A 8 8.25 -1.42 14.00
CA ILE A 8 8.01 0.00 14.23
C ILE A 8 7.01 0.24 15.36
N GLY A 9 6.01 -0.63 15.48
CA GLY A 9 4.92 -0.45 16.44
C GLY A 9 3.81 0.43 15.91
N GLY A 10 2.58 -0.01 16.10
CA GLY A 10 1.39 0.68 15.63
C GLY A 10 0.18 -0.23 15.63
N THR A 11 -0.87 0.18 14.94
CA THR A 11 -2.12 -0.57 14.89
C THR A 11 -2.48 -0.89 13.44
N TRP A 12 -3.20 -2.00 13.27
CA TRP A 12 -3.68 -2.48 11.98
C TRP A 12 -5.20 -2.43 11.94
N GLU A 13 -5.73 -2.02 10.80
CA GLU A 13 -7.17 -1.90 10.59
C GLU A 13 -7.50 -2.31 9.17
N LYS A 14 -8.59 -3.07 8.99
CA LYS A 14 -9.02 -3.45 7.65
C LYS A 14 -9.56 -2.25 6.89
N GLY A 15 -9.22 -2.18 5.61
CA GLY A 15 -9.71 -1.13 4.73
C GLY A 15 -9.60 -1.55 3.28
N SER A 16 -10.01 -0.65 2.38
CA SER A 16 -9.94 -0.90 0.96
C SER A 16 -9.57 0.37 0.20
N VAL A 17 -8.99 0.18 -0.97
CA VAL A 17 -8.68 1.26 -1.91
C VAL A 17 -9.29 0.91 -3.27
N ARG A 18 -9.51 1.92 -4.10
CA ARG A 18 -9.94 1.69 -5.47
C ARG A 18 -8.73 1.44 -6.34
N GLY A 19 -8.76 0.32 -7.08
CA GLY A 19 -7.62 -0.05 -7.90
C GLY A 19 -7.73 -1.48 -8.39
N LYS A 20 -6.61 -1.95 -8.93
CA LYS A 20 -6.48 -3.33 -9.41
C LYS A 20 -5.32 -3.99 -8.69
N PHE A 21 -5.56 -5.19 -8.21
CA PHE A 21 -4.48 -6.02 -7.69
C PHE A 21 -3.81 -6.74 -8.87
N ILE A 22 -2.50 -6.64 -8.93
CA ILE A 22 -1.69 -7.31 -9.96
C ILE A 22 -0.92 -8.42 -9.26
N GLY A 23 -1.15 -9.66 -9.66
CA GLY A 23 -0.44 -10.80 -9.11
C GLY A 23 1.00 -10.87 -9.61
N ALA A 24 1.82 -11.65 -8.92
CA ALA A 24 3.19 -11.90 -9.34
C ALA A 24 3.19 -12.50 -10.76
N ASP A 25 4.05 -12.00 -11.62
CA ASP A 25 4.20 -12.44 -13.02
C ASP A 25 2.97 -12.21 -13.92
N GLU A 26 1.98 -11.45 -13.45
CA GLU A 26 0.81 -11.14 -14.27
C GLU A 26 1.17 -10.20 -15.43
N ILE A 27 2.14 -9.30 -15.22
CA ILE A 27 2.68 -8.46 -16.27
C ILE A 27 3.97 -9.11 -16.77
N PRO A 28 4.07 -9.44 -18.08
CA PRO A 28 5.27 -10.09 -18.62
C PRO A 28 6.54 -9.29 -18.32
N GLY A 29 7.54 -9.98 -17.79
CA GLY A 29 8.81 -9.37 -17.43
C GLY A 29 8.79 -8.60 -16.12
N PHE A 30 7.70 -8.65 -15.37
CA PHE A 30 7.56 -7.94 -14.11
C PHE A 30 7.06 -8.90 -13.03
N PRO A 31 7.94 -9.45 -12.19
CA PRO A 31 7.60 -10.54 -11.26
C PRO A 31 6.97 -10.12 -9.95
N TYR A 32 6.70 -8.83 -9.75
CA TYR A 32 6.27 -8.33 -8.44
C TYR A 32 4.76 -8.14 -8.36
N PRO A 33 4.13 -8.58 -7.26
CA PRO A 33 2.72 -8.29 -7.03
C PRO A 33 2.54 -6.88 -6.47
N GLY A 34 1.35 -6.33 -6.63
CA GLY A 34 1.04 -5.03 -6.06
C GLY A 34 -0.30 -4.49 -6.50
N VAL A 35 -0.52 -3.22 -6.25
CA VAL A 35 -1.77 -2.53 -6.56
C VAL A 35 -1.47 -1.37 -7.50
N ILE A 36 -2.33 -1.20 -8.50
CA ILE A 36 -2.36 -0.02 -9.34
C ILE A 36 -3.64 0.73 -9.00
N LEU A 37 -3.53 1.95 -8.51
CA LEU A 37 -4.68 2.76 -8.11
C LEU A 37 -5.46 3.20 -9.34
N ASP A 38 -6.79 3.13 -9.26
CA ASP A 38 -7.68 3.49 -10.36
C ASP A 38 -9.08 3.76 -9.80
N ASP A 39 -9.50 5.03 -9.83
CA ASP A 39 -10.79 5.44 -9.28
C ASP A 39 -11.97 4.80 -9.97
N THR A 40 -11.77 4.30 -11.19
CA THR A 40 -12.85 3.66 -11.98
C THR A 40 -12.90 2.15 -11.81
N ALA A 41 -11.92 1.57 -11.13
CA ALA A 41 -11.87 0.14 -10.88
C ALA A 41 -12.67 -0.24 -9.64
N GLY A 42 -12.72 -1.54 -9.36
CA GLY A 42 -13.30 -2.05 -8.12
C GLY A 42 -12.42 -1.74 -6.91
N THR A 43 -12.68 -2.43 -5.82
CA THR A 43 -11.92 -2.24 -4.58
C THR A 43 -10.92 -3.37 -4.37
N VAL A 44 -9.80 -3.01 -3.72
CA VAL A 44 -8.80 -3.97 -3.26
C VAL A 44 -8.77 -3.89 -1.74
N ASP A 45 -9.02 -5.02 -1.09
CA ASP A 45 -9.01 -5.10 0.37
C ASP A 45 -7.59 -5.24 0.88
N GLY A 46 -7.35 -4.68 2.05
CA GLY A 46 -6.06 -4.75 2.70
C GLY A 46 -6.12 -4.24 4.12
N TYR A 47 -4.98 -3.84 4.61
CA TYR A 47 -4.84 -3.36 5.99
C TYR A 47 -4.19 -1.99 6.00
N LEU A 48 -4.75 -1.10 6.83
CA LEU A 48 -4.15 0.21 7.13
C LEU A 48 -3.31 0.07 8.39
N PHE A 49 -2.05 0.44 8.30
CA PHE A 49 -1.15 0.51 9.44
C PHE A 49 -1.04 1.95 9.91
N THR A 50 -1.30 2.20 11.17
CA THR A 50 -1.23 3.53 11.76
C THR A 50 -0.17 3.53 12.85
N SER A 51 0.75 4.48 12.79
CA SER A 51 1.82 4.60 13.79
C SER A 51 2.29 6.06 13.89
N GLU A 52 2.54 6.48 15.12
CA GLU A 52 3.16 7.78 15.39
C GLU A 52 4.62 7.83 14.93
N TYR A 53 5.22 6.69 14.68
CA TYR A 53 6.65 6.57 14.39
C TYR A 53 6.96 6.46 12.90
N LEU A 54 5.95 6.37 12.04
CA LEU A 54 6.17 6.16 10.61
C LEU A 54 6.97 7.28 9.96
N SER A 55 6.77 8.52 10.40
CA SER A 55 7.47 9.66 9.81
C SER A 55 8.99 9.55 9.93
N ASN A 56 9.47 8.80 10.90
CA ASN A 56 10.91 8.59 11.10
C ASN A 56 11.46 7.42 10.30
N HIS A 57 10.60 6.68 9.60
CA HIS A 57 10.97 5.43 8.94
C HIS A 57 10.73 5.41 7.43
N TRP A 58 10.23 6.51 6.85
CA TRP A 58 9.90 6.53 5.42
C TRP A 58 11.09 6.17 4.53
N ASN A 59 12.28 6.67 4.84
CA ASN A 59 13.45 6.34 4.04
C ASN A 59 13.75 4.85 4.02
N ASN A 60 13.60 4.19 5.17
CA ASN A 60 13.82 2.75 5.28
C ASN A 60 12.73 1.97 4.54
N LEU A 61 11.47 2.39 4.67
CA LEU A 61 10.35 1.73 4.00
C LEU A 61 10.45 1.90 2.48
N ASP A 62 10.76 3.10 2.01
CA ASP A 62 10.94 3.35 0.58
C ASP A 62 12.06 2.50 0.00
N ARG A 63 13.16 2.37 0.74
CA ARG A 63 14.29 1.55 0.32
C ARG A 63 13.93 0.06 0.29
N TYR A 64 13.16 -0.39 1.29
CA TYR A 64 12.71 -1.78 1.36
C TYR A 64 11.83 -2.15 0.16
N GLU A 65 10.88 -1.26 -0.19
CA GLU A 65 9.98 -1.51 -1.34
C GLU A 65 10.73 -1.46 -2.67
N GLY A 66 11.73 -0.59 -2.77
CA GLY A 66 12.58 -0.51 -3.95
C GLY A 66 11.98 0.30 -5.09
N SER A 67 12.63 0.22 -6.24
CA SER A 67 12.30 1.06 -7.39
C SER A 67 11.08 0.59 -8.18
N SER A 68 10.56 -0.60 -7.86
CA SER A 68 9.34 -1.12 -8.51
C SER A 68 8.06 -0.50 -7.98
N TYR A 69 8.15 0.23 -6.88
CA TYR A 69 6.99 0.82 -6.21
C TYR A 69 7.20 2.30 -5.98
N GLU A 70 6.10 3.03 -5.90
CA GLU A 70 6.09 4.46 -5.60
C GLU A 70 5.14 4.73 -4.45
N ARG A 71 5.60 5.46 -3.45
CA ARG A 71 4.77 5.84 -2.31
C ARG A 71 3.91 7.03 -2.70
N VAL A 72 2.59 6.84 -2.64
CA VAL A 72 1.61 7.88 -3.00
C VAL A 72 0.55 7.98 -1.92
N ILE A 73 -0.17 9.09 -1.88
CA ILE A 73 -1.32 9.27 -0.98
C ILE A 73 -2.57 8.82 -1.72
N THR A 74 -3.43 8.10 -1.01
CA THR A 74 -4.72 7.69 -1.53
C THR A 74 -5.76 7.71 -0.41
N GLN A 75 -7.02 7.61 -0.77
CA GLN A 75 -8.11 7.48 0.18
C GLN A 75 -8.37 6.02 0.47
N VAL A 76 -8.45 5.67 1.75
CA VAL A 76 -8.75 4.33 2.22
C VAL A 76 -10.12 4.36 2.88
N THR A 77 -10.99 3.45 2.46
CA THR A 77 -12.30 3.26 3.10
C THR A 77 -12.15 2.21 4.17
N LEU A 78 -12.45 2.57 5.40
CA LEU A 78 -12.33 1.69 6.55
C LEU A 78 -13.59 0.83 6.72
N ARG A 79 -13.49 -0.18 7.57
CA ARG A 79 -14.58 -1.14 7.79
C ARG A 79 -15.88 -0.44 8.22
N ASN A 80 -15.80 0.62 9.00
CA ASN A 80 -16.99 1.36 9.47
C ASN A 80 -17.56 2.32 8.43
N GLY A 81 -16.99 2.35 7.22
CA GLY A 81 -17.45 3.23 6.15
C GLY A 81 -16.78 4.60 6.12
N SER A 82 -15.97 4.93 7.12
CA SER A 82 -15.23 6.19 7.12
C SER A 82 -14.10 6.15 6.11
N VAL A 83 -13.66 7.32 5.65
CA VAL A 83 -12.59 7.46 4.66
C VAL A 83 -11.46 8.26 5.29
N THR A 84 -10.24 7.81 5.09
CA THR A 84 -9.06 8.52 5.57
C THR A 84 -7.97 8.53 4.48
N ASP A 85 -7.12 9.53 4.49
CA ASP A 85 -5.97 9.58 3.61
C ASP A 85 -4.86 8.71 4.20
N ALA A 86 -4.15 8.01 3.34
CA ALA A 86 -3.04 7.17 3.74
C ALA A 86 -2.03 7.06 2.62
N TYR A 87 -0.81 6.67 2.97
CA TYR A 87 0.20 6.33 1.98
C TYR A 87 0.07 4.88 1.57
N ILE A 88 0.29 4.62 0.30
CA ILE A 88 0.36 3.27 -0.26
C ILE A 88 1.55 3.19 -1.20
N TYR A 89 2.16 2.02 -1.28
CA TYR A 89 3.16 1.74 -2.29
C TYR A 89 2.47 1.17 -3.52
N GLU A 90 2.36 2.00 -4.53
CA GLU A 90 1.73 1.63 -5.80
C GLU A 90 2.77 1.07 -6.75
N LEU A 91 2.39 0.05 -7.52
CA LEU A 91 3.26 -0.53 -8.54
C LEU A 91 3.57 0.49 -9.62
N LYS A 92 4.84 0.59 -9.96
CA LYS A 92 5.28 1.30 -11.17
C LYS A 92 5.29 0.31 -12.32
N THR A 93 4.50 0.60 -13.33
CA THR A 93 4.39 -0.29 -14.49
C THR A 93 5.11 0.25 -15.72
N ARG A 94 5.88 1.30 -15.55
CA ARG A 94 6.63 1.94 -16.63
C ARG A 94 8.10 1.89 -16.40
#